data_f0d233a257072ec52697c4fd5340ff43
#
_entry.id   f0d233a257072ec52697c4fd5340ff43
#
_cell.length_a   1.000
_cell.length_b   1.000
_cell.length_c   1.000
_cell.angle_alpha   90.00
_cell.angle_beta   90.00
_cell.angle_gamma   90.00
#
_symmetry.space_group_name_H-M   'P 1'
#
loop_
_entity.id
_entity.type
_entity.pdbx_description
1 polymer ?
#
loop_
_entity_poly.entity_id
_entity_poly.type
_entity_poly.pdbx_seq_one_letter_code
_entity_poly.pdbx_strand_id
1 'polypeptide(L)'
;MNVRRNLRVRDIRGLIESRLWAQILVAMVVGVGVGLLLSPQTEGPFSLEAGTAEAVAEWLRLPGQIFLNVIQMVVIPLIISSIILGLTSAGDPAFLRKVGFRIAPYFVGTTTLAVLLGAAVASLIKPGRFIDGANFTDAAMADAAGSVDALMTEPGAVLSAPAQIANLVPANIDNAMLTGNMLQIVVYALFIGVAMSIIGPDRSEPLSRLLQTVQEVAMKIIGWAMRLAPIAVLGLISDFVIRAGFDALIGLSAYIVSVLIGLAALLACYLVIVLVLGRRNPFAFAGQVVDAQLLAFSTSSSAATMPLSLRVAEDRLK
;
A
#
# COMPACT_ATOMS: atom_id res chain seq x y z
N MET A 1 31.88 25.20 24.63
CA MET A 1 30.96 24.76 25.69
C MET A 1 30.18 23.60 25.16
N ASN A 2 30.65 22.35 25.42
CA ASN A 2 30.12 21.10 24.87
C ASN A 2 28.86 20.70 25.65
N VAL A 3 27.70 20.88 25.09
CA VAL A 3 26.44 20.27 25.58
C VAL A 3 26.29 18.90 24.92
N ARG A 4 26.90 17.87 25.51
CA ARG A 4 26.51 16.47 25.24
C ARG A 4 25.11 16.29 25.83
N ARG A 5 24.10 16.37 24.99
CA ARG A 5 22.74 16.04 25.35
C ARG A 5 22.65 14.51 25.48
N ASN A 6 22.80 14.04 26.72
CA ASN A 6 22.50 12.64 27.04
C ASN A 6 21.02 12.41 26.72
N LEU A 7 20.74 11.75 25.59
CA LEU A 7 19.43 11.23 25.28
C LEU A 7 19.06 10.21 26.37
N ARG A 8 18.28 10.63 27.34
CA ARG A 8 17.77 9.73 28.38
C ARG A 8 16.79 8.76 27.73
N VAL A 9 16.82 7.49 28.15
CA VAL A 9 15.90 6.42 27.74
C VAL A 9 14.42 6.88 27.82
N ARG A 10 14.12 7.82 28.71
CA ARG A 10 12.81 8.46 28.88
C ARG A 10 12.39 9.35 27.70
N ASP A 11 13.34 9.99 27.00
CA ASP A 11 13.04 10.79 25.79
C ASP A 11 12.78 9.91 24.58
N ILE A 12 13.43 8.76 24.51
CA ILE A 12 13.21 7.74 23.46
C ILE A 12 11.81 7.12 23.61
N ARG A 13 11.39 6.84 24.84
CA ARG A 13 10.05 6.29 25.12
C ARG A 13 8.95 7.25 24.70
N GLY A 14 9.06 8.53 24.97
CA GLY A 14 8.11 9.56 24.54
C GLY A 14 8.08 9.74 23.01
N LEU A 15 9.21 9.57 22.32
CA LEU A 15 9.28 9.60 20.85
C LEU A 15 8.62 8.35 20.21
N ILE A 16 8.77 7.20 20.82
CA ILE A 16 8.17 5.95 20.35
C ILE A 16 6.65 5.96 20.59
N GLU A 17 6.20 6.39 21.75
CA GLU A 17 4.76 6.43 22.10
C GLU A 17 3.95 7.39 21.21
N SER A 18 4.58 8.43 20.66
CA SER A 18 3.92 9.43 19.81
C SER A 18 3.99 9.17 18.30
N ARG A 19 4.82 8.19 17.84
CA ARG A 19 5.07 7.97 16.41
C ARG A 19 4.88 6.51 16.01
N LEU A 20 3.77 6.23 15.36
CA LEU A 20 3.38 4.88 14.93
C LEU A 20 4.45 4.19 14.09
N TRP A 21 5.10 4.92 13.16
CA TRP A 21 6.18 4.37 12.35
C TRP A 21 7.37 3.85 13.18
N ALA A 22 7.71 4.55 14.28
CA ALA A 22 8.80 4.13 15.16
C ALA A 22 8.42 2.86 15.94
N GLN A 23 7.15 2.74 16.38
CA GLN A 23 6.63 1.53 17.01
C GLN A 23 6.70 0.33 16.06
N ILE A 24 6.34 0.52 14.79
CA ILE A 24 6.42 -0.53 13.76
C ILE A 24 7.86 -0.96 13.52
N LEU A 25 8.82 -0.02 13.41
CA LEU A 25 10.24 -0.35 13.25
C LEU A 25 10.79 -1.13 14.45
N VAL A 26 10.46 -0.71 15.68
CA VAL A 26 10.85 -1.44 16.90
C VAL A 26 10.22 -2.83 16.91
N ALA A 27 8.94 -2.94 16.58
CA ALA A 27 8.23 -4.20 16.50
C ALA A 27 8.84 -5.15 15.45
N MET A 28 9.27 -4.62 14.32
CA MET A 28 9.98 -5.38 13.29
C MET A 28 11.31 -5.94 13.81
N VAL A 29 12.14 -5.10 14.45
CA VAL A 29 13.43 -5.54 15.01
C VAL A 29 13.23 -6.58 16.11
N VAL A 30 12.26 -6.34 17.01
CA VAL A 30 11.92 -7.29 18.08
C VAL A 30 11.36 -8.58 17.48
N GLY A 31 10.52 -8.49 16.45
CA GLY A 31 9.95 -9.66 15.74
C GLY A 31 11.02 -10.53 15.09
N VAL A 32 12.04 -9.93 14.47
CA VAL A 32 13.21 -10.65 13.96
C VAL A 32 13.95 -11.35 15.12
N GLY A 33 14.20 -10.63 16.23
CA GLY A 33 14.88 -11.21 17.40
C GLY A 33 14.11 -12.39 18.00
N VAL A 34 12.80 -12.26 18.18
CA VAL A 34 11.93 -13.36 18.67
C VAL A 34 11.92 -14.53 17.69
N GLY A 35 11.79 -14.24 16.39
CA GLY A 35 11.81 -15.28 15.36
C GLY A 35 13.11 -16.08 15.36
N LEU A 36 14.27 -15.39 15.45
CA LEU A 36 15.58 -16.06 15.52
C LEU A 36 15.78 -16.91 16.78
N LEU A 37 15.29 -16.42 17.93
CA LEU A 37 15.39 -17.15 19.19
C LEU A 37 14.56 -18.44 19.21
N LEU A 38 13.42 -18.44 18.51
CA LEU A 38 12.47 -19.56 18.49
C LEU A 38 12.62 -20.46 17.25
N SER A 39 13.44 -20.04 16.28
CA SER A 39 13.62 -20.80 15.03
C SER A 39 14.29 -22.14 15.28
N PRO A 40 13.76 -23.26 14.74
CA PRO A 40 14.37 -24.57 14.83
C PRO A 40 15.68 -24.68 14.03
N GLN A 41 15.94 -23.72 13.12
CA GLN A 41 17.16 -23.69 12.30
C GLN A 41 18.35 -23.02 13.01
N THR A 42 18.10 -22.37 14.16
CA THR A 42 19.14 -21.67 14.91
C THR A 42 19.52 -22.55 16.11
N GLU A 43 20.79 -23.00 16.17
CA GLU A 43 21.33 -23.70 17.36
C GLU A 43 21.46 -22.71 18.52
N GLY A 44 20.40 -22.53 19.29
CA GLY A 44 20.34 -21.59 20.41
C GLY A 44 19.69 -22.21 21.64
N PRO A 45 19.86 -21.60 22.83
CA PRO A 45 19.34 -22.15 24.09
C PRO A 45 17.79 -22.17 24.16
N PHE A 46 17.10 -21.49 23.22
CA PHE A 46 15.64 -21.42 23.15
C PHE A 46 15.08 -21.95 21.83
N SER A 47 15.91 -22.64 21.01
CA SER A 47 15.42 -23.27 19.78
C SER A 47 14.37 -24.33 20.12
N LEU A 48 13.19 -24.18 19.46
CA LEU A 48 12.08 -25.10 19.65
C LEU A 48 12.18 -26.29 18.67
N GLU A 49 11.67 -27.43 19.05
CA GLU A 49 11.45 -28.54 18.09
C GLU A 49 10.48 -28.06 16.98
N ALA A 50 10.65 -28.56 15.76
CA ALA A 50 9.94 -28.12 14.59
C ALA A 50 8.41 -28.07 14.79
N GLY A 51 7.80 -29.07 15.42
CA GLY A 51 6.35 -29.10 15.66
C GLY A 51 5.86 -28.05 16.66
N THR A 52 6.65 -27.80 17.72
CA THR A 52 6.30 -26.73 18.70
C THR A 52 6.58 -25.34 18.17
N ALA A 53 7.62 -25.17 17.36
CA ALA A 53 7.93 -23.91 16.68
C ALA A 53 6.81 -23.50 15.73
N GLU A 54 6.25 -24.45 14.99
CA GLU A 54 5.14 -24.21 14.07
C GLU A 54 3.86 -23.77 14.80
N ALA A 55 3.50 -24.44 15.89
CA ALA A 55 2.35 -24.04 16.70
C ALA A 55 2.52 -22.62 17.31
N VAL A 56 3.72 -22.29 17.81
CA VAL A 56 4.02 -20.95 18.34
C VAL A 56 3.99 -19.91 17.24
N ALA A 57 4.51 -20.19 16.05
CA ALA A 57 4.49 -19.31 14.89
C ALA A 57 3.05 -18.96 14.48
N GLU A 58 2.13 -19.95 14.46
CA GLU A 58 0.72 -19.76 14.15
C GLU A 58 0.04 -18.79 15.13
N TRP A 59 0.29 -18.96 16.44
CA TRP A 59 -0.24 -18.04 17.45
C TRP A 59 0.36 -16.63 17.33
N LEU A 60 1.64 -16.51 17.01
CA LEU A 60 2.29 -15.22 16.77
C LEU A 60 1.74 -14.51 15.51
N ARG A 61 1.39 -15.27 14.47
CA ARG A 61 0.79 -14.77 13.23
C ARG A 61 -0.61 -14.20 13.43
N LEU A 62 -1.37 -14.70 14.40
CA LEU A 62 -2.79 -14.40 14.61
C LEU A 62 -3.11 -12.89 14.71
N PRO A 63 -2.41 -12.05 15.49
CA PRO A 63 -2.66 -10.60 15.50
C PRO A 63 -2.46 -9.95 14.14
N GLY A 64 -1.49 -10.44 13.36
CA GLY A 64 -1.23 -10.00 12.00
C GLY A 64 -2.36 -10.35 11.04
N GLN A 65 -2.87 -11.57 11.10
CA GLN A 65 -4.01 -12.00 10.31
C GLN A 65 -5.27 -11.19 10.64
N ILE A 66 -5.55 -10.97 11.92
CA ILE A 66 -6.67 -10.12 12.36
C ILE A 66 -6.51 -8.71 11.79
N PHE A 67 -5.33 -8.12 11.87
CA PHE A 67 -5.03 -6.80 11.31
C PHE A 67 -5.32 -6.76 9.80
N LEU A 68 -4.79 -7.72 9.04
CA LEU A 68 -4.99 -7.79 7.59
C LEU A 68 -6.47 -7.98 7.23
N ASN A 69 -7.18 -8.87 7.92
CA ASN A 69 -8.60 -9.12 7.70
C ASN A 69 -9.44 -7.86 7.99
N VAL A 70 -9.13 -7.12 9.07
CA VAL A 70 -9.83 -5.85 9.38
C VAL A 70 -9.58 -4.81 8.29
N ILE A 71 -8.35 -4.70 7.78
CA ILE A 71 -8.07 -3.78 6.66
C ILE A 71 -8.83 -4.22 5.41
N GLN A 72 -8.78 -5.49 5.02
CA GLN A 72 -9.46 -6.02 3.83
C GLN A 72 -10.98 -5.80 3.91
N MET A 73 -11.59 -5.99 5.08
CA MET A 73 -13.02 -5.79 5.30
C MET A 73 -13.50 -4.38 4.93
N VAL A 74 -12.68 -3.35 5.17
CA VAL A 74 -13.07 -1.95 4.95
C VAL A 74 -12.57 -1.36 3.65
N VAL A 75 -11.66 -2.03 2.93
CA VAL A 75 -11.07 -1.53 1.69
C VAL A 75 -12.14 -1.35 0.62
N ILE A 76 -13.02 -2.32 0.41
CA ILE A 76 -14.07 -2.26 -0.63
C ILE A 76 -15.06 -1.12 -0.37
N PRO A 77 -15.70 -1.00 0.82
CA PRO A 77 -16.57 0.12 1.13
C PRO A 77 -15.88 1.47 0.99
N LEU A 78 -14.60 1.56 1.39
CA LEU A 78 -13.81 2.78 1.30
C LEU A 78 -13.55 3.18 -0.17
N ILE A 79 -13.18 2.23 -1.03
CA ILE A 79 -12.92 2.48 -2.46
C ILE A 79 -14.21 2.96 -3.13
N ILE A 80 -15.32 2.24 -2.95
CA ILE A 80 -16.61 2.58 -3.56
C ILE A 80 -17.04 3.98 -3.13
N SER A 81 -17.09 4.25 -1.82
CA SER A 81 -17.50 5.55 -1.29
C SER A 81 -16.59 6.68 -1.76
N SER A 82 -15.27 6.47 -1.74
CA SER A 82 -14.29 7.51 -2.15
C SER A 82 -14.40 7.88 -3.62
N ILE A 83 -14.57 6.89 -4.50
CA ILE A 83 -14.70 7.13 -5.96
C ILE A 83 -15.99 7.87 -6.26
N ILE A 84 -17.12 7.39 -5.72
CA ILE A 84 -18.43 8.00 -5.95
C ILE A 84 -18.45 9.45 -5.43
N LEU A 85 -17.98 9.67 -4.19
CA LEU A 85 -17.91 11.02 -3.62
C LEU A 85 -16.95 11.93 -4.37
N GLY A 86 -15.82 11.41 -4.82
CA GLY A 86 -14.87 12.15 -5.64
C GLY A 86 -15.49 12.66 -6.95
N LEU A 87 -16.27 11.79 -7.62
CA LEU A 87 -16.95 12.17 -8.87
C LEU A 87 -18.10 13.15 -8.63
N THR A 88 -18.92 12.93 -7.61
CA THR A 88 -20.06 13.81 -7.31
C THR A 88 -19.64 15.19 -6.80
N SER A 89 -18.51 15.27 -6.08
CA SER A 89 -17.96 16.54 -5.59
C SER A 89 -17.42 17.46 -6.70
N ALA A 90 -17.11 16.94 -7.87
CA ALA A 90 -16.64 17.72 -9.00
C ALA A 90 -17.75 18.55 -9.72
N GLY A 91 -19.01 18.32 -9.39
CA GLY A 91 -20.19 19.15 -9.69
C GLY A 91 -20.65 19.15 -11.15
N ASP A 92 -19.80 19.51 -12.12
CA ASP A 92 -20.18 19.63 -13.53
C ASP A 92 -19.66 18.46 -14.37
N PRO A 93 -20.55 17.66 -15.02
CA PRO A 93 -20.15 16.57 -15.91
C PRO A 93 -19.26 17.02 -17.08
N ALA A 94 -19.44 18.25 -17.58
CA ALA A 94 -18.60 18.78 -18.65
C ALA A 94 -17.18 19.07 -18.15
N PHE A 95 -17.04 19.55 -16.93
CA PHE A 95 -15.75 19.73 -16.27
C PHE A 95 -15.05 18.37 -16.06
N LEU A 96 -15.77 17.37 -15.53
CA LEU A 96 -15.26 15.99 -15.35
C LEU A 96 -14.73 15.41 -16.66
N ARG A 97 -15.49 15.54 -17.75
CA ARG A 97 -15.07 15.07 -19.08
C ARG A 97 -13.80 15.77 -19.54
N LYS A 98 -13.72 17.10 -19.43
CA LYS A 98 -12.57 17.91 -19.87
C LYS A 98 -11.31 17.56 -19.05
N VAL A 99 -11.46 17.44 -17.74
CA VAL A 99 -10.37 17.10 -16.82
C VAL A 99 -9.93 15.66 -17.06
N GLY A 100 -10.88 14.72 -17.19
CA GLY A 100 -10.61 13.31 -17.45
C GLY A 100 -9.81 13.10 -18.73
N PHE A 101 -10.22 13.70 -19.85
CA PHE A 101 -9.48 13.61 -21.12
C PHE A 101 -8.06 14.20 -21.07
N ARG A 102 -7.80 15.17 -20.19
CA ARG A 102 -6.46 15.75 -20.02
C ARG A 102 -5.59 14.95 -19.06
N ILE A 103 -6.20 14.44 -17.98
CA ILE A 103 -5.48 13.76 -16.91
C ILE A 103 -5.25 12.29 -17.26
N ALA A 104 -6.19 11.62 -17.94
CA ALA A 104 -6.07 10.20 -18.26
C ALA A 104 -4.80 9.86 -19.08
N PRO A 105 -4.43 10.58 -20.16
CA PRO A 105 -3.18 10.30 -20.88
C PRO A 105 -1.94 10.50 -20.01
N TYR A 106 -1.96 11.52 -19.13
CA TYR A 106 -0.87 11.75 -18.18
C TYR A 106 -0.72 10.58 -17.21
N PHE A 107 -1.82 10.11 -16.61
CA PHE A 107 -1.80 8.95 -15.71
C PHE A 107 -1.36 7.67 -16.42
N VAL A 108 -1.88 7.40 -17.63
CA VAL A 108 -1.46 6.25 -18.43
C VAL A 108 0.04 6.33 -18.72
N GLY A 109 0.55 7.49 -19.15
CA GLY A 109 1.97 7.68 -19.44
C GLY A 109 2.86 7.50 -18.21
N THR A 110 2.51 8.11 -17.08
CA THR A 110 3.29 7.99 -15.83
C THR A 110 3.22 6.60 -15.23
N THR A 111 2.07 5.93 -15.31
CA THR A 111 1.93 4.54 -14.84
C THR A 111 2.73 3.58 -15.71
N THR A 112 2.65 3.71 -17.03
CA THR A 112 3.47 2.91 -17.96
C THR A 112 4.95 3.10 -17.68
N LEU A 113 5.39 4.35 -17.50
CA LEU A 113 6.77 4.65 -17.14
C LEU A 113 7.18 3.99 -15.82
N ALA A 114 6.33 4.08 -14.79
CA ALA A 114 6.58 3.47 -13.48
C ALA A 114 6.70 1.95 -13.57
N VAL A 115 5.80 1.30 -14.33
CA VAL A 115 5.83 -0.17 -14.54
C VAL A 115 7.09 -0.59 -15.29
N LEU A 116 7.45 0.10 -16.35
CA LEU A 116 8.67 -0.19 -17.13
C LEU A 116 9.92 -0.01 -16.29
N LEU A 117 10.00 1.06 -15.48
CA LEU A 117 11.12 1.29 -14.56
C LEU A 117 11.19 0.20 -13.49
N GLY A 118 10.06 -0.15 -12.88
CA GLY A 118 10.00 -1.22 -11.90
C GLY A 118 10.45 -2.56 -12.47
N ALA A 119 9.97 -2.91 -13.67
CA ALA A 119 10.37 -4.12 -14.37
C ALA A 119 11.86 -4.10 -14.74
N ALA A 120 12.39 -2.97 -15.19
CA ALA A 120 13.81 -2.82 -15.50
C ALA A 120 14.67 -3.00 -14.24
N VAL A 121 14.34 -2.34 -13.13
CA VAL A 121 15.06 -2.48 -11.85
C VAL A 121 15.00 -3.92 -11.34
N ALA A 122 13.82 -4.54 -11.36
CA ALA A 122 13.64 -5.92 -10.94
C ALA A 122 14.44 -6.91 -11.81
N SER A 123 14.49 -6.69 -13.12
CA SER A 123 15.24 -7.53 -14.06
C SER A 123 16.75 -7.35 -13.95
N LEU A 124 17.23 -6.17 -13.55
CA LEU A 124 18.65 -5.89 -13.33
C LEU A 124 19.15 -6.47 -12.01
N ILE A 125 18.42 -6.24 -10.92
CA ILE A 125 18.83 -6.65 -9.57
C ILE A 125 18.53 -8.13 -9.34
N LYS A 126 17.45 -8.65 -9.95
CA LYS A 126 16.99 -10.06 -9.82
C LYS A 126 16.89 -10.48 -8.35
N PRO A 127 16.08 -9.79 -7.53
CA PRO A 127 16.03 -10.04 -6.07
C PRO A 127 15.66 -11.50 -5.72
N GLY A 128 14.93 -12.20 -6.59
CA GLY A 128 14.60 -13.60 -6.40
C GLY A 128 15.82 -14.56 -6.40
N ARG A 129 17.00 -14.13 -6.89
CA ARG A 129 18.22 -14.95 -6.80
C ARG A 129 18.83 -15.03 -5.40
N PHE A 130 18.43 -14.11 -4.52
CA PHE A 130 18.88 -14.07 -3.13
C PHE A 130 17.96 -14.88 -2.20
N ILE A 131 16.96 -15.54 -2.77
CA ILE A 131 16.00 -16.37 -2.03
C ILE A 131 16.18 -17.79 -2.53
N ASP A 132 16.80 -18.65 -1.68
CA ASP A 132 16.83 -20.07 -1.95
C ASP A 132 15.46 -20.68 -1.69
N GLY A 133 14.78 -21.08 -2.78
CA GLY A 133 13.44 -21.66 -2.71
C GLY A 133 13.35 -22.98 -1.92
N ALA A 134 14.49 -23.61 -1.63
CA ALA A 134 14.54 -24.85 -0.85
C ALA A 134 14.15 -24.68 0.64
N ASN A 135 14.16 -23.46 1.15
CA ASN A 135 13.87 -23.14 2.55
C ASN A 135 12.41 -22.74 2.80
N PHE A 136 11.59 -22.61 1.75
CA PHE A 136 10.17 -22.36 1.93
C PHE A 136 9.43 -23.68 2.09
N THR A 137 8.74 -23.83 3.22
CA THR A 137 7.82 -24.95 3.41
C THR A 137 6.73 -24.93 2.34
N ASP A 138 6.28 -26.12 1.90
CA ASP A 138 5.19 -26.27 0.90
C ASP A 138 3.96 -25.44 1.26
N ALA A 139 3.69 -25.20 2.54
CA ALA A 139 2.61 -24.34 3.03
C ALA A 139 2.80 -22.85 2.69
N ALA A 140 4.02 -22.31 2.79
CA ALA A 140 4.32 -20.93 2.43
C ALA A 140 4.28 -20.72 0.90
N MET A 141 4.68 -21.76 0.16
CA MET A 141 4.53 -21.78 -1.31
C MET A 141 3.07 -21.86 -1.74
N ALA A 142 2.24 -22.65 -1.03
CA ALA A 142 0.81 -22.76 -1.31
C ALA A 142 0.05 -21.45 -1.01
N ASP A 143 0.37 -20.76 0.11
CA ASP A 143 -0.19 -19.42 0.43
C ASP A 143 0.23 -18.36 -0.59
N ALA A 144 1.48 -18.39 -1.04
CA ALA A 144 1.97 -17.50 -2.09
C ALA A 144 1.36 -17.82 -3.46
N ALA A 145 1.24 -19.09 -3.82
CA ALA A 145 0.58 -19.54 -5.05
C ALA A 145 -0.90 -19.18 -5.05
N GLY A 146 -1.62 -19.37 -3.94
CA GLY A 146 -3.02 -18.97 -3.80
C GLY A 146 -3.23 -17.46 -3.97
N SER A 147 -2.29 -16.63 -3.52
CA SER A 147 -2.34 -15.18 -3.74
C SER A 147 -2.00 -14.79 -5.19
N VAL A 148 -1.14 -15.54 -5.87
CA VAL A 148 -0.81 -15.33 -7.29
C VAL A 148 -1.92 -15.87 -8.17
N ASP A 149 -2.53 -17.02 -7.85
CA ASP A 149 -3.70 -17.56 -8.57
C ASP A 149 -4.94 -16.67 -8.42
N ALA A 150 -5.11 -15.99 -7.29
CA ALA A 150 -6.16 -14.97 -7.13
C ALA A 150 -5.93 -13.73 -8.01
N LEU A 151 -4.68 -13.45 -8.40
CA LEU A 151 -4.30 -12.39 -9.34
C LEU A 151 -4.28 -12.89 -10.80
N MET A 152 -4.05 -14.18 -11.01
CA MET A 152 -4.05 -14.85 -12.30
C MET A 152 -5.36 -15.64 -12.44
N THR A 153 -6.42 -14.99 -12.91
CA THR A 153 -7.64 -15.67 -13.33
C THR A 153 -7.28 -16.77 -14.32
N GLU A 154 -7.50 -18.04 -13.92
CA GLU A 154 -7.44 -19.26 -14.74
C GLU A 154 -6.30 -19.37 -15.78
N PRO A 155 -5.34 -20.29 -15.63
CA PRO A 155 -4.36 -20.59 -16.67
C PRO A 155 -5.04 -21.43 -17.76
N GLY A 156 -5.56 -20.79 -18.80
CA GLY A 156 -6.07 -21.55 -19.93
C GLY A 156 -6.87 -20.79 -20.97
N ALA A 157 -7.51 -19.70 -20.66
CA ALA A 157 -8.17 -18.87 -21.65
C ALA A 157 -7.47 -17.51 -21.74
N VAL A 158 -6.56 -17.34 -22.66
CA VAL A 158 -6.18 -16.00 -23.14
C VAL A 158 -7.47 -15.42 -23.73
N LEU A 159 -8.26 -14.76 -22.87
CA LEU A 159 -9.46 -14.05 -23.31
C LEU A 159 -9.04 -13.13 -24.45
N SER A 160 -9.78 -13.17 -25.55
CA SER A 160 -9.57 -12.22 -26.64
C SER A 160 -9.64 -10.79 -26.09
N ALA A 161 -8.89 -9.85 -26.66
CA ALA A 161 -8.87 -8.47 -26.19
C ALA A 161 -10.29 -7.87 -26.01
N PRO A 162 -11.28 -8.13 -26.91
CA PRO A 162 -12.66 -7.71 -26.67
C PRO A 162 -13.30 -8.32 -25.43
N ALA A 163 -13.04 -9.61 -25.14
CA ALA A 163 -13.57 -10.25 -23.95
C ALA A 163 -12.94 -9.71 -22.65
N GLN A 164 -11.65 -9.38 -22.68
CA GLN A 164 -10.99 -8.70 -21.55
C GLN A 164 -11.61 -7.32 -21.28
N ILE A 165 -11.88 -6.54 -22.32
CA ILE A 165 -12.55 -5.23 -22.19
C ILE A 165 -13.98 -5.40 -21.66
N ALA A 166 -14.74 -6.38 -22.16
CA ALA A 166 -16.09 -6.65 -21.68
C ALA A 166 -16.11 -7.04 -20.20
N ASN A 167 -15.12 -7.82 -19.75
CA ASN A 167 -14.98 -8.25 -18.37
C ASN A 167 -14.56 -7.12 -17.40
N LEU A 168 -14.22 -5.93 -17.88
CA LEU A 168 -14.03 -4.77 -16.99
C LEU A 168 -15.34 -4.35 -16.33
N VAL A 169 -16.47 -4.58 -16.97
CA VAL A 169 -17.79 -4.27 -16.43
C VAL A 169 -18.30 -5.50 -15.67
N PRO A 170 -18.51 -5.42 -14.36
CA PRO A 170 -18.98 -6.56 -13.59
C PRO A 170 -20.42 -6.92 -13.98
N ALA A 171 -20.64 -8.16 -14.38
CA ALA A 171 -22.00 -8.70 -14.57
C ALA A 171 -22.71 -8.87 -13.22
N ASN A 172 -21.95 -9.13 -12.14
CA ASN A 172 -22.45 -9.24 -10.79
C ASN A 172 -21.41 -8.61 -9.83
N ILE A 173 -21.84 -7.57 -9.11
CA ILE A 173 -20.96 -6.86 -8.17
C ILE A 173 -20.60 -7.73 -6.96
N ASP A 174 -21.52 -8.57 -6.49
CA ASP A 174 -21.25 -9.43 -5.34
C ASP A 174 -20.13 -10.42 -5.66
N ASN A 175 -20.13 -10.98 -6.85
CA ASN A 175 -19.06 -11.86 -7.30
C ASN A 175 -17.70 -11.10 -7.39
N ALA A 176 -17.71 -9.88 -7.93
CA ALA A 176 -16.50 -9.05 -7.99
C ALA A 176 -15.96 -8.73 -6.59
N MET A 177 -16.85 -8.53 -5.60
CA MET A 177 -16.44 -8.31 -4.21
C MET A 177 -15.89 -9.59 -3.56
N LEU A 178 -16.53 -10.74 -3.80
CA LEU A 178 -16.09 -12.04 -3.26
C LEU A 178 -14.73 -12.49 -3.83
N THR A 179 -14.52 -12.28 -5.13
CA THR A 179 -13.26 -12.61 -5.80
C THR A 179 -12.19 -11.55 -5.63
N GLY A 180 -12.50 -10.42 -4.98
CA GLY A 180 -11.55 -9.31 -4.78
C GLY A 180 -11.12 -8.61 -6.08
N ASN A 181 -11.92 -8.68 -7.15
CA ASN A 181 -11.60 -8.04 -8.42
C ASN A 181 -11.75 -6.51 -8.32
N MET A 182 -10.69 -5.86 -7.84
CA MET A 182 -10.68 -4.42 -7.57
C MET A 182 -10.99 -3.58 -8.80
N LEU A 183 -10.57 -4.01 -9.99
CA LEU A 183 -10.82 -3.26 -11.23
C LEU A 183 -12.32 -3.21 -11.55
N GLN A 184 -13.03 -4.33 -11.42
CA GLN A 184 -14.49 -4.37 -11.61
C GLN A 184 -15.21 -3.52 -10.56
N ILE A 185 -14.76 -3.54 -9.30
CA ILE A 185 -15.33 -2.71 -8.23
C ILE A 185 -15.15 -1.22 -8.54
N VAL A 186 -13.97 -0.82 -9.02
CA VAL A 186 -13.69 0.57 -9.45
C VAL A 186 -14.60 0.98 -10.60
N VAL A 187 -14.74 0.13 -11.64
CA VAL A 187 -15.63 0.42 -12.78
C VAL A 187 -17.08 0.54 -12.33
N TYR A 188 -17.55 -0.32 -11.44
CA TYR A 188 -18.88 -0.20 -10.83
C TYR A 188 -19.07 1.14 -10.09
N ALA A 189 -18.12 1.51 -9.25
CA ALA A 189 -18.17 2.78 -8.52
C ALA A 189 -18.14 4.00 -9.47
N LEU A 190 -17.39 3.93 -10.57
CA LEU A 190 -17.37 4.97 -11.62
C LEU A 190 -18.76 5.13 -12.27
N PHE A 191 -19.42 4.02 -12.64
CA PHE A 191 -20.77 4.08 -13.22
C PHE A 191 -21.77 4.74 -12.26
N ILE A 192 -21.76 4.36 -10.98
CA ILE A 192 -22.65 4.96 -9.99
C ILE A 192 -22.30 6.46 -9.79
N GLY A 193 -21.04 6.80 -9.64
CA GLY A 193 -20.63 8.19 -9.44
C GLY A 193 -20.99 9.10 -10.60
N VAL A 194 -20.82 8.64 -11.85
CA VAL A 194 -21.25 9.36 -13.06
C VAL A 194 -22.77 9.49 -13.10
N ALA A 195 -23.51 8.41 -12.84
CA ALA A 195 -24.97 8.45 -12.80
C ALA A 195 -25.50 9.43 -11.74
N MET A 196 -24.93 9.44 -10.56
CA MET A 196 -25.28 10.38 -9.48
C MET A 196 -24.98 11.83 -9.88
N SER A 197 -23.85 12.09 -10.55
CA SER A 197 -23.50 13.40 -11.07
C SER A 197 -24.51 13.90 -12.12
N ILE A 198 -25.05 13.02 -12.97
CA ILE A 198 -26.06 13.33 -13.99
C ILE A 198 -27.44 13.59 -13.37
N ILE A 199 -27.85 12.79 -12.37
CA ILE A 199 -29.12 12.95 -11.64
C ILE A 199 -29.21 14.33 -10.93
N GLY A 200 -28.06 14.86 -10.55
CA GLY A 200 -27.93 16.15 -9.88
C GLY A 200 -27.91 16.06 -8.36
N PRO A 201 -27.40 17.12 -7.70
CA PRO A 201 -27.13 17.12 -6.28
C PRO A 201 -28.37 16.92 -5.41
N ASP A 202 -29.51 17.54 -5.76
CA ASP A 202 -30.75 17.49 -4.94
C ASP A 202 -31.28 16.07 -4.74
N ARG A 203 -31.20 15.23 -5.78
CA ARG A 203 -31.69 13.84 -5.74
C ARG A 203 -30.64 12.86 -5.24
N SER A 204 -29.37 13.14 -5.46
CA SER A 204 -28.26 12.27 -5.05
C SER A 204 -27.78 12.53 -3.62
N GLU A 205 -28.22 13.63 -2.98
CA GLU A 205 -27.78 14.03 -1.65
C GLU A 205 -27.97 12.93 -0.57
N PRO A 206 -29.11 12.21 -0.47
CA PRO A 206 -29.25 11.16 0.55
C PRO A 206 -28.21 10.06 0.42
N LEU A 207 -27.92 9.61 -0.82
CA LEU A 207 -26.92 8.59 -1.08
C LEU A 207 -25.50 9.12 -0.82
N SER A 208 -25.22 10.37 -1.18
CA SER A 208 -23.95 11.03 -0.90
C SER A 208 -23.66 11.12 0.59
N ARG A 209 -24.63 11.48 1.40
CA ARG A 209 -24.53 11.49 2.87
C ARG A 209 -24.27 10.09 3.44
N LEU A 210 -24.99 9.08 2.93
CA LEU A 210 -24.75 7.69 3.34
C LEU A 210 -23.31 7.26 3.04
N LEU A 211 -22.83 7.53 1.82
CA LEU A 211 -21.48 7.18 1.40
C LEU A 211 -20.40 7.92 2.21
N GLN A 212 -20.65 9.20 2.58
CA GLN A 212 -19.77 9.95 3.49
C GLN A 212 -19.68 9.26 4.84
N THR A 213 -20.82 8.87 5.41
CA THR A 213 -20.85 8.15 6.68
C THR A 213 -20.13 6.80 6.58
N VAL A 214 -20.33 6.04 5.50
CA VAL A 214 -19.60 4.79 5.24
C VAL A 214 -18.10 5.02 5.18
N GLN A 215 -17.66 6.06 4.48
CA GLN A 215 -16.25 6.43 4.40
C GLN A 215 -15.67 6.80 5.77
N GLU A 216 -16.38 7.59 6.57
CA GLU A 216 -15.96 7.96 7.93
C GLU A 216 -15.86 6.74 8.85
N VAL A 217 -16.83 5.83 8.79
CA VAL A 217 -16.83 4.57 9.55
C VAL A 217 -15.63 3.71 9.14
N ALA A 218 -15.41 3.54 7.82
CA ALA A 218 -14.27 2.78 7.31
C ALA A 218 -12.93 3.38 7.79
N MET A 219 -12.77 4.71 7.70
CA MET A 219 -11.57 5.40 8.20
C MET A 219 -11.39 5.24 9.71
N LYS A 220 -12.48 5.19 10.48
CA LYS A 220 -12.42 4.96 11.92
C LYS A 220 -11.95 3.55 12.25
N ILE A 221 -12.44 2.54 11.52
CA ILE A 221 -12.02 1.14 11.67
C ILE A 221 -10.54 0.99 11.30
N ILE A 222 -10.09 1.61 10.20
CA ILE A 222 -8.67 1.66 9.85
C ILE A 222 -7.84 2.27 10.98
N GLY A 223 -8.32 3.36 11.58
CA GLY A 223 -7.66 3.98 12.73
C GLY A 223 -7.53 3.04 13.95
N TRP A 224 -8.49 2.15 14.17
CA TRP A 224 -8.39 1.10 15.19
C TRP A 224 -7.40 0.01 14.80
N ALA A 225 -7.47 -0.46 13.56
CA ALA A 225 -6.52 -1.45 13.04
C ALA A 225 -5.07 -0.95 13.13
N MET A 226 -4.82 0.32 12.78
CA MET A 226 -3.48 0.92 12.86
C MET A 226 -2.89 0.92 14.28
N ARG A 227 -3.71 0.92 15.33
CA ARG A 227 -3.21 0.75 16.70
C ARG A 227 -2.71 -0.66 16.98
N LEU A 228 -3.26 -1.65 16.28
CA LEU A 228 -2.83 -3.05 16.36
C LEU A 228 -1.58 -3.30 15.50
N ALA A 229 -1.28 -2.44 14.52
CA ALA A 229 -0.22 -2.64 13.54
C ALA A 229 1.16 -2.99 14.14
N PRO A 230 1.66 -2.38 15.23
CA PRO A 230 2.95 -2.78 15.81
C PRO A 230 2.96 -4.24 16.28
N ILE A 231 1.89 -4.70 16.93
CA ILE A 231 1.76 -6.08 17.40
C ILE A 231 1.61 -7.05 16.21
N ALA A 232 0.84 -6.63 15.21
CA ALA A 232 0.65 -7.36 13.98
C ALA A 232 1.97 -7.58 13.23
N VAL A 233 2.78 -6.52 13.08
CA VAL A 233 4.10 -6.59 12.43
C VAL A 233 5.06 -7.46 13.22
N LEU A 234 5.10 -7.32 14.55
CA LEU A 234 5.91 -8.20 15.40
C LEU A 234 5.56 -9.67 15.13
N GLY A 235 4.28 -10.02 15.20
CA GLY A 235 3.82 -11.38 15.03
C GLY A 235 4.10 -11.95 13.63
N LEU A 236 3.78 -11.18 12.57
CA LEU A 236 4.03 -11.62 11.19
C LEU A 236 5.52 -11.80 10.88
N ILE A 237 6.37 -10.91 11.37
CA ILE A 237 7.82 -11.02 11.16
C ILE A 237 8.39 -12.18 11.96
N SER A 238 7.93 -12.39 13.21
CA SER A 238 8.36 -13.56 14.00
C SER A 238 7.96 -14.88 13.34
N ASP A 239 6.70 -15.01 12.88
CA ASP A 239 6.22 -16.18 12.14
C ASP A 239 7.06 -16.43 10.88
N PHE A 240 7.31 -15.38 10.09
CA PHE A 240 8.13 -15.47 8.89
C PHE A 240 9.54 -15.98 9.18
N VAL A 241 10.20 -15.44 10.21
CA VAL A 241 11.57 -15.83 10.57
C VAL A 241 11.62 -17.25 11.13
N ILE A 242 10.63 -17.67 11.92
CA ILE A 242 10.55 -19.05 12.45
C ILE A 242 10.45 -20.06 11.31
N ARG A 243 9.61 -19.79 10.30
CA ARG A 243 9.34 -20.72 9.19
C ARG A 243 10.39 -20.69 8.10
N ALA A 244 10.81 -19.49 7.69
CA ALA A 244 11.68 -19.28 6.54
C ALA A 244 13.18 -19.17 6.89
N GLY A 245 13.49 -18.97 8.18
CA GLY A 245 14.87 -18.82 8.65
C GLY A 245 15.49 -17.44 8.37
N PHE A 246 16.75 -17.30 8.78
CA PHE A 246 17.49 -16.04 8.62
C PHE A 246 17.85 -15.73 7.17
N ASP A 247 18.14 -16.75 6.38
CA ASP A 247 18.53 -16.57 4.96
C ASP A 247 17.41 -15.96 4.13
N ALA A 248 16.16 -16.25 4.46
CA ALA A 248 15.01 -15.63 3.83
C ALA A 248 14.91 -14.11 4.12
N LEU A 249 15.41 -13.63 5.26
CA LEU A 249 15.50 -12.20 5.56
C LEU A 249 16.50 -11.49 4.64
N ILE A 250 17.60 -12.16 4.28
CA ILE A 250 18.58 -11.62 3.33
C ILE A 250 17.93 -11.43 1.97
N GLY A 251 17.19 -12.43 1.49
CA GLY A 251 16.42 -12.33 0.25
C GLY A 251 15.38 -11.22 0.28
N LEU A 252 14.63 -11.10 1.38
CA LEU A 252 13.65 -10.04 1.58
C LEU A 252 14.31 -8.64 1.61
N SER A 253 15.49 -8.52 2.22
CA SER A 253 16.25 -7.27 2.23
C SER A 253 16.67 -6.84 0.82
N ALA A 254 17.10 -7.77 -0.03
CA ALA A 254 17.41 -7.51 -1.44
C ALA A 254 16.17 -7.02 -2.21
N TYR A 255 14.99 -7.58 -1.93
CA TYR A 255 13.73 -7.09 -2.49
C TYR A 255 13.42 -5.66 -2.04
N ILE A 256 13.54 -5.36 -0.73
CA ILE A 256 13.30 -4.01 -0.18
C ILE A 256 14.25 -2.99 -0.83
N VAL A 257 15.54 -3.31 -0.95
CA VAL A 257 16.53 -2.45 -1.62
C VAL A 257 16.15 -2.23 -3.09
N SER A 258 15.71 -3.26 -3.79
CA SER A 258 15.25 -3.16 -5.18
C SER A 258 14.07 -2.19 -5.32
N VAL A 259 13.10 -2.28 -4.41
CA VAL A 259 11.94 -1.36 -4.38
C VAL A 259 12.39 0.08 -4.11
N LEU A 260 13.28 0.30 -3.14
CA LEU A 260 13.81 1.64 -2.83
C LEU A 260 14.57 2.24 -4.01
N ILE A 261 15.38 1.44 -4.73
CA ILE A 261 16.06 1.87 -5.95
C ILE A 261 15.04 2.21 -7.04
N GLY A 262 13.99 1.41 -7.22
CA GLY A 262 12.90 1.68 -8.16
C GLY A 262 12.18 2.99 -7.86
N LEU A 263 11.85 3.24 -6.60
CA LEU A 263 11.22 4.49 -6.15
C LEU A 263 12.15 5.70 -6.35
N ALA A 264 13.44 5.56 -6.05
CA ALA A 264 14.43 6.62 -6.29
C ALA A 264 14.57 6.93 -7.79
N ALA A 265 14.61 5.89 -8.64
CA ALA A 265 14.64 6.04 -10.08
C ALA A 265 13.37 6.73 -10.62
N LEU A 266 12.19 6.37 -10.11
CA LEU A 266 10.94 7.01 -10.46
C LEU A 266 10.92 8.49 -10.05
N LEU A 267 11.39 8.79 -8.84
CA LEU A 267 11.53 10.18 -8.38
C LEU A 267 12.47 10.97 -9.28
N ALA A 268 13.62 10.40 -9.65
CA ALA A 268 14.56 11.02 -10.60
C ALA A 268 13.89 11.28 -11.95
N CYS A 269 13.11 10.32 -12.48
CA CYS A 269 12.32 10.52 -13.70
C CYS A 269 11.33 11.67 -13.59
N TYR A 270 10.62 11.81 -12.49
CA TYR A 270 9.71 12.94 -12.27
C TYR A 270 10.46 14.27 -12.22
N LEU A 271 11.64 14.33 -11.60
CA LEU A 271 12.48 15.52 -11.60
C LEU A 271 12.97 15.87 -13.02
N VAL A 272 13.29 14.87 -13.85
CA VAL A 272 13.63 15.06 -15.27
C VAL A 272 12.42 15.60 -16.04
N ILE A 273 11.21 15.11 -15.79
CA ILE A 273 9.99 15.63 -16.40
C ILE A 273 9.80 17.11 -16.03
N VAL A 274 10.02 17.48 -14.77
CA VAL A 274 9.97 18.89 -14.31
C VAL A 274 11.00 19.74 -15.03
N LEU A 275 12.21 19.22 -15.25
CA LEU A 275 13.27 19.92 -15.98
C LEU A 275 12.91 20.12 -17.46
N VAL A 276 12.47 19.05 -18.15
CA VAL A 276 12.29 19.03 -19.61
C VAL A 276 10.96 19.66 -20.01
N LEU A 277 9.84 19.21 -19.39
CA LEU A 277 8.50 19.71 -19.72
C LEU A 277 8.17 21.00 -18.96
N GLY A 278 8.50 21.04 -17.66
CA GLY A 278 8.25 22.18 -16.80
C GLY A 278 9.24 23.33 -17.00
N ARG A 279 10.40 23.05 -17.63
CA ARG A 279 11.51 24.01 -17.80
C ARG A 279 11.90 24.72 -16.50
N ARG A 280 11.74 24.02 -15.38
CA ARG A 280 12.07 24.52 -14.03
C ARG A 280 13.24 23.75 -13.47
N ASN A 281 14.01 24.41 -12.60
CA ASN A 281 15.11 23.74 -11.88
C ASN A 281 14.54 22.68 -10.93
N PRO A 282 14.90 21.38 -11.09
CA PRO A 282 14.35 20.29 -10.27
C PRO A 282 14.64 20.44 -8.77
N PHE A 283 15.82 20.98 -8.41
CA PHE A 283 16.20 21.17 -7.01
C PHE A 283 15.39 22.32 -6.37
N ALA A 284 15.17 23.41 -7.11
CA ALA A 284 14.31 24.50 -6.64
C ALA A 284 12.86 24.01 -6.48
N PHE A 285 12.36 23.22 -7.43
CA PHE A 285 11.03 22.60 -7.35
C PHE A 285 10.92 21.68 -6.13
N ALA A 286 11.88 20.76 -5.92
CA ALA A 286 11.90 19.88 -4.77
C ALA A 286 11.88 20.66 -3.44
N GLY A 287 12.61 21.77 -3.35
CA GLY A 287 12.59 22.66 -2.19
C GLY A 287 11.23 23.35 -1.96
N GLN A 288 10.49 23.67 -3.03
CA GLN A 288 9.16 24.28 -2.92
C GLN A 288 8.09 23.31 -2.41
N VAL A 289 8.21 22.02 -2.74
CA VAL A 289 7.23 20.97 -2.38
C VAL A 289 7.63 20.18 -1.10
N VAL A 290 8.76 20.49 -0.47
CA VAL A 290 9.30 19.74 0.67
C VAL A 290 8.30 19.62 1.83
N ASP A 291 7.54 20.68 2.12
CA ASP A 291 6.57 20.66 3.22
C ASP A 291 5.44 19.65 2.97
N ALA A 292 4.97 19.57 1.71
CA ALA A 292 3.97 18.59 1.30
C ALA A 292 4.54 17.16 1.34
N GLN A 293 5.79 16.97 0.91
CA GLN A 293 6.47 15.67 0.97
C GLN A 293 6.68 15.20 2.43
N LEU A 294 7.12 16.09 3.32
CA LEU A 294 7.29 15.78 4.74
C LEU A 294 5.96 15.42 5.41
N LEU A 295 4.88 16.14 5.08
CA LEU A 295 3.55 15.82 5.59
C LEU A 295 3.06 14.48 5.03
N ALA A 296 3.23 14.22 3.73
CA ALA A 296 2.88 12.94 3.11
C ALA A 296 3.62 11.76 3.75
N PHE A 297 4.92 11.92 3.97
CA PHE A 297 5.76 10.91 4.63
C PHE A 297 5.33 10.66 6.08
N SER A 298 5.07 11.74 6.84
CA SER A 298 4.72 11.62 8.26
C SER A 298 3.33 11.05 8.50
N THR A 299 2.38 11.36 7.61
CA THR A 299 0.99 10.89 7.71
C THR A 299 0.74 9.57 6.98
N SER A 300 1.61 9.20 6.04
CA SER A 300 1.41 8.07 5.10
C SER A 300 0.01 8.11 4.44
N SER A 301 -0.54 9.31 4.25
CA SER A 301 -1.90 9.53 3.74
C SER A 301 -1.94 10.63 2.69
N SER A 302 -2.26 10.27 1.46
CA SER A 302 -2.45 11.22 0.36
C SER A 302 -3.63 12.17 0.61
N ALA A 303 -4.72 11.66 1.21
CA ALA A 303 -5.89 12.47 1.53
C ALA A 303 -5.57 13.55 2.58
N ALA A 304 -4.83 13.20 3.64
CA ALA A 304 -4.41 14.16 4.66
C ALA A 304 -3.43 15.23 4.11
N THR A 305 -2.69 14.89 3.06
CA THR A 305 -1.71 15.79 2.44
C THR A 305 -2.33 16.74 1.41
N MET A 306 -3.49 16.38 0.86
CA MET A 306 -4.14 17.12 -0.24
C MET A 306 -4.32 18.62 0.02
N PRO A 307 -4.83 19.07 1.20
CA PRO A 307 -5.00 20.51 1.46
C PRO A 307 -3.69 21.29 1.40
N LEU A 308 -2.60 20.71 1.90
CA LEU A 308 -1.28 21.35 1.84
C LEU A 308 -0.72 21.33 0.42
N SER A 309 -0.91 20.23 -0.32
CA SER A 309 -0.46 20.10 -1.71
C SER A 309 -1.13 21.14 -2.61
N LEU A 310 -2.45 21.36 -2.44
CA LEU A 310 -3.18 22.43 -3.17
C LEU A 310 -2.62 23.81 -2.84
N ARG A 311 -2.42 24.11 -1.56
CA ARG A 311 -1.84 25.41 -1.14
C ARG A 311 -0.44 25.61 -1.69
N VAL A 312 0.42 24.61 -1.64
CA VAL A 312 1.78 24.68 -2.23
C VAL A 312 1.72 24.89 -3.73
N ALA A 313 0.78 24.22 -4.43
CA ALA A 313 0.60 24.40 -5.87
C ALA A 313 0.15 25.84 -6.21
N GLU A 314 -0.77 26.40 -5.42
CA GLU A 314 -1.30 27.76 -5.65
C GLU A 314 -0.31 28.86 -5.26
N ASP A 315 0.43 28.71 -4.16
CA ASP A 315 1.25 29.78 -3.60
C ASP A 315 2.70 29.76 -4.12
N ARG A 316 3.27 28.56 -4.35
CA ARG A 316 4.71 28.40 -4.66
C ARG A 316 5.03 27.96 -6.08
N LEU A 317 4.07 27.34 -6.79
CA LEU A 317 4.31 26.78 -8.13
C LEU A 317 3.72 27.61 -9.27
N LYS A 318 3.22 28.80 -8.99
CA LYS A 318 2.75 29.78 -10.01
C LYS A 318 3.85 30.20 -10.95
#